data_7d9dbdec6d34db838a57c9f12da1cc83
#
_entry.id   7d9dbdec6d34db838a57c9f12da1cc83
#
_cell.length_a   1.000
_cell.length_b   1.000
_cell.length_c   1.000
_cell.angle_alpha   90.00
_cell.angle_beta   90.00
_cell.angle_gamma   90.00
#
_symmetry.space_group_name_H-M   'P 1'
#
loop_
_entity.id
_entity.type
_entity.pdbx_description
1 polymer ?
#
loop_
_entity_poly.entity_id
_entity_poly.type
_entity_poly.pdbx_seq_one_letter_code
_entity_poly.pdbx_strand_id
1 'polypeptide(L)'
;MDIRRLLRHLTMSPARLRRAFSSTTLQHIQQTIAASESLHGGELRFVVERALDGAALWQSQSPRERAIELFSLLRIWDTEHNAGVLIYVLLADHSVEIVADRGIHAKVGEQAWTAICHAMETRFGRGEFETGTLDGIASITALLAAHFPPAPDDRNELPDSPALL
;
A
#
# COMPACT_ATOMS: atom_id res chain seq x y z
N MET A 1 24.82 6.56 4.66
CA MET A 1 23.62 7.40 4.92
C MET A 1 23.56 8.50 3.88
N ASP A 2 22.50 8.61 3.11
CA ASP A 2 22.29 9.69 2.14
C ASP A 2 21.73 10.93 2.84
N ILE A 3 22.52 12.02 2.89
CA ILE A 3 22.14 13.28 3.53
C ILE A 3 20.89 13.89 2.89
N ARG A 4 20.72 13.73 1.55
CA ARG A 4 19.54 14.24 0.84
C ARG A 4 18.28 13.50 1.27
N ARG A 5 18.38 12.18 1.45
CA ARG A 5 17.29 11.36 1.98
C ARG A 5 16.94 11.77 3.41
N LEU A 6 17.93 11.92 4.27
CA LEU A 6 17.74 12.39 5.65
C LEU A 6 17.00 13.74 5.70
N LEU A 7 17.43 14.71 4.90
CA LEU A 7 16.77 16.01 4.85
C LEU A 7 15.32 15.93 4.37
N ARG A 8 15.01 15.08 3.36
CA ARG A 8 13.63 14.88 2.91
C ARG A 8 12.75 14.35 4.05
N HIS A 9 13.22 13.36 4.78
CA HIS A 9 12.49 12.80 5.92
C HIS A 9 12.27 13.81 7.04
N LEU A 10 13.29 14.56 7.41
CA LEU A 10 13.20 15.58 8.45
C LEU A 10 12.28 16.77 8.08
N THR A 11 12.22 17.11 6.80
CA THR A 11 11.40 18.23 6.30
C THR A 11 9.99 17.82 5.87
N MET A 12 9.69 16.53 5.84
CA MET A 12 8.35 16.04 5.50
C MET A 12 7.37 16.35 6.63
N SER A 13 6.54 17.37 6.43
CA SER A 13 5.62 17.86 7.47
C SER A 13 4.29 17.09 7.48
N PRO A 14 3.59 17.03 8.64
CA PRO A 14 2.23 16.47 8.70
C PRO A 14 1.23 17.19 7.76
N ALA A 15 1.46 18.46 7.46
CA ALA A 15 0.62 19.21 6.53
C ALA A 15 0.75 18.70 5.08
N ARG A 16 1.93 18.23 4.68
CA ARG A 16 2.13 17.60 3.36
C ARG A 16 1.39 16.26 3.27
N LEU A 17 1.43 15.45 4.33
CA LEU A 17 0.65 14.21 4.39
C LEU A 17 -0.85 14.51 4.23
N ARG A 18 -1.41 15.45 5.01
CA ARG A 18 -2.82 15.83 4.91
C ARG A 18 -3.22 16.44 3.57
N ARG A 19 -2.28 17.09 2.87
CA ARG A 19 -2.52 17.61 1.51
C ARG A 19 -2.54 16.48 0.47
N ALA A 20 -1.64 15.50 0.59
CA ALA A 20 -1.59 14.35 -0.30
C ALA A 20 -2.78 13.41 -0.07
N PHE A 21 -3.08 13.14 1.19
CA PHE A 21 -4.16 12.25 1.62
C PHE A 21 -5.09 12.99 2.58
N SER A 22 -6.04 13.73 2.00
CA SER A 22 -7.10 14.42 2.77
C SER A 22 -8.06 13.40 3.41
N SER A 23 -8.85 13.83 4.40
CA SER A 23 -9.88 12.97 4.98
C SER A 23 -10.86 12.43 3.94
N THR A 24 -11.21 13.24 2.95
CA THR A 24 -12.07 12.83 1.82
C THR A 24 -11.38 11.76 0.97
N THR A 25 -10.11 11.98 0.61
CA THR A 25 -9.31 11.00 -0.13
C THR A 25 -9.21 9.67 0.61
N LEU A 26 -8.97 9.71 1.92
CA LEU A 26 -8.90 8.49 2.75
C LEU A 26 -10.26 7.76 2.82
N GLN A 27 -11.37 8.49 2.87
CA GLN A 27 -12.71 7.90 2.79
C GLN A 27 -12.96 7.23 1.43
N HIS A 28 -12.57 7.86 0.33
CA HIS A 28 -12.70 7.26 -1.00
C HIS A 28 -11.86 5.99 -1.12
N ILE A 29 -10.62 5.99 -0.60
CA ILE A 29 -9.76 4.81 -0.57
C ILE A 29 -10.43 3.68 0.22
N GLN A 30 -10.92 3.96 1.42
CA GLN A 30 -11.64 2.98 2.24
C GLN A 30 -12.85 2.38 1.51
N GLN A 31 -13.68 3.23 0.91
CA GLN A 31 -14.86 2.78 0.16
C GLN A 31 -14.48 1.93 -1.05
N THR A 32 -13.38 2.28 -1.73
CA THR A 32 -12.89 1.53 -2.89
C THR A 32 -12.33 0.17 -2.49
N ILE A 33 -11.61 0.09 -1.36
CA ILE A 33 -11.15 -1.19 -0.80
C ILE A 33 -12.36 -2.07 -0.46
N ALA A 34 -13.30 -1.56 0.35
CA ALA A 34 -14.51 -2.29 0.72
C ALA A 34 -15.31 -2.79 -0.49
N ALA A 35 -15.44 -1.96 -1.54
CA ALA A 35 -16.11 -2.36 -2.77
C ALA A 35 -15.33 -3.44 -3.54
N SER A 36 -14.00 -3.38 -3.54
CA SER A 36 -13.15 -4.34 -4.24
C SER A 36 -13.23 -5.75 -3.63
N GLU A 37 -13.33 -5.86 -2.32
CA GLU A 37 -13.41 -7.13 -1.60
C GLU A 37 -14.63 -7.97 -1.98
N SER A 38 -15.70 -7.35 -2.44
CA SER A 38 -16.84 -8.08 -3.00
C SER A 38 -16.54 -8.80 -4.34
N LEU A 39 -15.42 -8.48 -4.98
CA LEU A 39 -15.03 -8.98 -6.31
C LEU A 39 -13.97 -10.09 -6.25
N HIS A 40 -13.35 -10.33 -5.09
CA HIS A 40 -12.28 -11.31 -4.91
C HIS A 40 -12.18 -11.78 -3.45
N GLY A 41 -11.59 -12.94 -3.24
CA GLY A 41 -11.33 -13.51 -1.91
C GLY A 41 -9.94 -13.13 -1.36
N GLY A 42 -9.41 -11.95 -1.69
CA GLY A 42 -8.16 -11.44 -1.15
C GLY A 42 -8.39 -10.21 -0.29
N GLU A 43 -7.49 -9.94 0.63
CA GLU A 43 -7.55 -8.85 1.59
C GLU A 43 -6.59 -7.72 1.24
N LEU A 44 -7.07 -6.48 1.25
CA LEU A 44 -6.28 -5.31 0.85
C LEU A 44 -6.04 -4.37 2.02
N ARG A 45 -4.79 -4.06 2.30
CA ARG A 45 -4.39 -3.09 3.32
C ARG A 45 -3.66 -1.91 2.71
N PHE A 46 -4.10 -0.68 2.97
CA PHE A 46 -3.44 0.54 2.53
C PHE A 46 -2.80 1.27 3.70
N VAL A 47 -1.51 1.57 3.58
CA VAL A 47 -0.72 2.26 4.61
C VAL A 47 0.05 3.42 3.99
N VAL A 48 -0.06 4.60 4.58
CA VAL A 48 0.76 5.77 4.24
C VAL A 48 1.62 6.14 5.44
N GLU A 49 2.93 6.13 5.25
CA GLU A 49 3.90 6.63 6.22
C GLU A 49 4.49 7.95 5.72
N ARG A 50 4.45 8.95 6.57
CA ARG A 50 4.96 10.28 6.24
C ARG A 50 6.46 10.27 6.00
N ALA A 51 7.20 9.69 6.94
CA ALA A 51 8.66 9.63 6.95
C ALA A 51 9.10 8.55 7.95
N LEU A 52 10.16 7.85 7.65
CA LEU A 52 10.81 6.94 8.59
C LEU A 52 11.34 7.70 9.81
N ASP A 53 11.39 7.03 10.95
CA ASP A 53 12.01 7.57 12.15
C ASP A 53 13.55 7.64 12.04
N GLY A 54 14.19 8.29 13.03
CA GLY A 54 15.63 8.47 13.03
C GLY A 54 16.42 7.17 13.11
N ALA A 55 15.90 6.15 13.79
CA ALA A 55 16.57 4.85 13.94
C ALA A 55 16.57 4.08 12.61
N ALA A 56 15.42 4.03 11.93
CA ALA A 56 15.28 3.41 10.63
C ALA A 56 16.15 4.09 9.56
N LEU A 57 16.20 5.43 9.58
CA LEU A 57 17.07 6.21 8.68
C LEU A 57 18.54 5.96 8.93
N TRP A 58 18.95 5.87 10.20
CA TRP A 58 20.33 5.57 10.58
C TRP A 58 20.77 4.20 10.08
N GLN A 59 19.88 3.22 10.17
CA GLN A 59 20.08 1.87 9.64
C GLN A 59 19.94 1.78 8.12
N SER A 60 19.66 2.89 7.45
CA SER A 60 19.44 2.95 6.00
C SER A 60 18.31 2.03 5.51
N GLN A 61 17.29 1.80 6.35
CA GLN A 61 16.14 0.97 6.01
C GLN A 61 15.51 1.45 4.70
N SER A 62 15.33 0.54 3.76
CA SER A 62 14.68 0.82 2.49
C SER A 62 13.15 0.84 2.63
N PRO A 63 12.40 1.48 1.68
CA PRO A 63 10.95 1.40 1.64
C PRO A 63 10.44 -0.05 1.60
N ARG A 64 11.12 -0.91 0.84
CA ARG A 64 10.77 -2.34 0.73
C ARG A 64 10.91 -3.09 2.06
N GLU A 65 12.01 -2.89 2.78
CA GLU A 65 12.22 -3.49 4.10
C GLU A 65 11.16 -3.01 5.10
N ARG A 66 10.82 -1.71 5.06
CA ARG A 66 9.76 -1.16 5.91
C ARG A 66 8.39 -1.74 5.56
N ALA A 67 8.07 -1.88 4.28
CA ALA A 67 6.82 -2.50 3.83
C ALA A 67 6.69 -3.96 4.31
N ILE A 68 7.77 -4.75 4.24
CA ILE A 68 7.79 -6.13 4.74
C ILE A 68 7.62 -6.18 6.26
N GLU A 69 8.25 -5.27 6.99
CA GLU A 69 8.07 -5.14 8.44
C GLU A 69 6.61 -4.84 8.78
N LEU A 70 5.99 -3.86 8.10
CA LEU A 70 4.59 -3.50 8.31
C LEU A 70 3.63 -4.63 7.92
N PHE A 71 3.91 -5.36 6.85
CA PHE A 71 3.16 -6.54 6.46
C PHE A 71 3.09 -7.57 7.60
N SER A 72 4.20 -7.74 8.30
CA SER A 72 4.27 -8.65 9.46
C SER A 72 3.61 -8.07 10.71
N LEU A 73 3.87 -6.80 11.05
CA LEU A 73 3.32 -6.13 12.23
C LEU A 73 1.79 -6.01 12.19
N LEU A 74 1.24 -5.72 11.00
CA LEU A 74 -0.21 -5.59 10.79
C LEU A 74 -0.89 -6.95 10.53
N ARG A 75 -0.15 -8.05 10.59
CA ARG A 75 -0.63 -9.42 10.37
C ARG A 75 -1.36 -9.62 9.03
N ILE A 76 -0.91 -8.94 7.97
CA ILE A 76 -1.54 -9.04 6.66
C ILE A 76 -1.35 -10.46 6.05
N TRP A 77 -0.38 -11.20 6.56
CA TRP A 77 -0.13 -12.60 6.22
C TRP A 77 -1.13 -13.59 6.87
N ASP A 78 -1.88 -13.15 7.90
CA ASP A 78 -2.77 -14.02 8.70
C ASP A 78 -4.19 -14.02 8.12
N THR A 79 -4.30 -14.39 6.83
CA THR A 79 -5.57 -14.51 6.11
C THR A 79 -5.82 -15.96 5.74
N GLU A 80 -7.09 -16.40 5.70
CA GLU A 80 -7.50 -17.81 5.49
C GLU A 80 -6.90 -18.41 4.21
N HIS A 81 -6.78 -17.59 3.15
CA HIS A 81 -6.29 -18.06 1.84
C HIS A 81 -4.87 -17.63 1.49
N ASN A 82 -4.10 -17.09 2.46
CA ASN A 82 -2.79 -16.46 2.21
C ASN A 82 -2.88 -15.44 1.07
N ALA A 83 -3.91 -14.62 1.12
CA ALA A 83 -4.32 -13.70 0.07
C ALA A 83 -4.27 -12.22 0.49
N GLY A 84 -3.44 -11.89 1.49
CA GLY A 84 -3.21 -10.53 1.96
C GLY A 84 -2.30 -9.74 1.02
N VAL A 85 -2.64 -8.48 0.77
CA VAL A 85 -1.85 -7.53 -0.02
C VAL A 85 -1.74 -6.20 0.72
N LEU A 86 -0.52 -5.73 0.92
CA LEU A 86 -0.21 -4.41 1.43
C LEU A 86 0.15 -3.46 0.28
N ILE A 87 -0.51 -2.32 0.22
CA ILE A 87 -0.04 -1.15 -0.51
C ILE A 87 0.58 -0.20 0.52
N TYR A 88 1.87 0.03 0.43
CA TYR A 88 2.61 0.92 1.31
C TYR A 88 3.14 2.12 0.56
N VAL A 89 2.86 3.32 1.05
CA VAL A 89 3.33 4.59 0.50
C VAL A 89 4.24 5.27 1.51
N LEU A 90 5.51 5.50 1.15
CA LEU A 90 6.45 6.30 1.92
C LEU A 90 6.65 7.66 1.26
N LEU A 91 5.97 8.69 1.79
CA LEU A 91 5.93 10.02 1.14
C LEU A 91 7.29 10.68 1.04
N ALA A 92 8.13 10.59 2.07
CA ALA A 92 9.46 11.22 2.07
C ALA A 92 10.40 10.65 1.00
N ASP A 93 10.24 9.37 0.65
CA ASP A 93 11.03 8.72 -0.41
C ASP A 93 10.34 8.73 -1.78
N HIS A 94 9.08 9.23 -1.85
CA HIS A 94 8.25 9.19 -3.06
C HIS A 94 8.09 7.76 -3.60
N SER A 95 8.01 6.79 -2.70
CA SER A 95 8.01 5.37 -3.04
C SER A 95 6.67 4.72 -2.72
N VAL A 96 6.28 3.80 -3.59
CA VAL A 96 5.16 2.87 -3.40
C VAL A 96 5.71 1.46 -3.42
N GLU A 97 5.35 0.67 -2.42
CA GLU A 97 5.70 -0.75 -2.34
C GLU A 97 4.44 -1.59 -2.22
N ILE A 98 4.37 -2.68 -2.95
CA ILE A 98 3.33 -3.70 -2.80
C ILE A 98 3.98 -4.96 -2.25
N VAL A 99 3.47 -5.43 -1.10
CA VAL A 99 3.84 -6.71 -0.50
C VAL A 99 2.62 -7.61 -0.55
N ALA A 100 2.71 -8.69 -1.31
CA ALA A 100 1.65 -9.68 -1.44
C ALA A 100 2.07 -10.99 -0.75
N ASP A 101 1.11 -11.66 -0.13
CA ASP A 101 1.35 -12.97 0.45
C ASP A 101 1.77 -13.99 -0.63
N ARG A 102 2.43 -15.05 -0.20
CA ARG A 102 3.02 -16.07 -1.09
C ARG A 102 2.02 -16.69 -2.04
N GLY A 103 0.78 -16.89 -1.60
CA GLY A 103 -0.29 -17.45 -2.44
C GLY A 103 -0.59 -16.59 -3.67
N ILE A 104 -0.66 -15.27 -3.47
CA ILE A 104 -0.91 -14.30 -4.54
C ILE A 104 0.36 -14.07 -5.36
N HIS A 105 1.50 -13.85 -4.68
CA HIS A 105 2.76 -13.53 -5.35
C HIS A 105 3.17 -14.62 -6.36
N ALA A 106 2.98 -15.89 -6.01
CA ALA A 106 3.28 -17.02 -6.89
C ALA A 106 2.44 -17.04 -8.18
N LYS A 107 1.21 -16.52 -8.14
CA LYS A 107 0.29 -16.52 -9.29
C LYS A 107 0.43 -15.26 -10.15
N VAL A 108 0.66 -14.11 -9.53
CA VAL A 108 0.70 -12.81 -10.20
C VAL A 108 2.10 -12.48 -10.73
N GLY A 109 3.14 -12.81 -9.97
CA GLY A 109 4.53 -12.50 -10.29
C GLY A 109 4.95 -11.07 -9.95
N GLU A 110 6.26 -10.87 -9.77
CA GLU A 110 6.85 -9.61 -9.32
C GLU A 110 6.65 -8.45 -10.30
N GLN A 111 6.69 -8.74 -11.61
CA GLN A 111 6.62 -7.70 -12.65
C GLN A 111 5.29 -6.93 -12.62
N ALA A 112 4.18 -7.60 -12.34
CA ALA A 112 2.88 -6.96 -12.27
C ALA A 112 2.81 -5.97 -11.09
N TRP A 113 3.33 -6.35 -9.93
CA TRP A 113 3.41 -5.48 -8.75
C TRP A 113 4.27 -4.25 -9.00
N THR A 114 5.45 -4.45 -9.60
CA THR A 114 6.37 -3.36 -9.96
C THR A 114 5.71 -2.38 -10.93
N ALA A 115 4.98 -2.86 -11.92
CA ALA A 115 4.27 -2.00 -12.87
C ALA A 115 3.20 -1.14 -12.19
N ILE A 116 2.44 -1.69 -11.24
CA ILE A 116 1.45 -0.95 -10.47
C ILE A 116 2.12 0.12 -9.60
N CYS A 117 3.19 -0.24 -8.87
CA CYS A 117 3.96 0.73 -8.07
C CYS A 117 4.43 1.92 -8.92
N HIS A 118 5.04 1.67 -10.08
CA HIS A 118 5.51 2.73 -10.97
C HIS A 118 4.38 3.60 -11.54
N ALA A 119 3.23 3.01 -11.86
CA ALA A 119 2.06 3.77 -12.30
C ALA A 119 1.57 4.71 -11.20
N MET A 120 1.46 4.23 -9.95
CA MET A 120 1.10 5.03 -8.79
C MET A 120 2.11 6.15 -8.53
N GLU A 121 3.40 5.84 -8.50
CA GLU A 121 4.49 6.82 -8.29
C GLU A 121 4.47 7.92 -9.36
N THR A 122 4.21 7.56 -10.61
CA THR A 122 4.08 8.52 -11.73
C THR A 122 2.94 9.50 -11.49
N ARG A 123 1.77 9.02 -11.04
CA ARG A 123 0.62 9.86 -10.66
C ARG A 123 0.94 10.76 -9.47
N PHE A 124 1.55 10.19 -8.44
CA PHE A 124 1.94 10.94 -7.23
C PHE A 124 2.94 12.05 -7.53
N GLY A 125 3.86 11.83 -8.47
CA GLY A 125 4.78 12.85 -8.97
C GLY A 125 4.10 14.06 -9.61
N ARG A 126 2.84 13.90 -10.07
CA ARG A 126 1.99 14.97 -10.60
C ARG A 126 1.04 15.56 -9.55
N GLY A 127 1.08 15.07 -8.31
CA GLY A 127 0.17 15.47 -7.24
C GLY A 127 -1.20 14.76 -7.28
N GLU A 128 -1.37 13.77 -8.15
CA GLU A 128 -2.61 13.03 -8.37
C GLU A 128 -2.72 11.84 -7.39
N PHE A 129 -2.63 12.10 -6.08
CA PHE A 129 -2.54 11.06 -5.03
C PHE A 129 -3.80 10.19 -4.98
N GLU A 130 -4.97 10.80 -4.99
CA GLU A 130 -6.25 10.06 -4.96
C GLU A 130 -6.38 9.18 -6.19
N THR A 131 -6.34 9.76 -7.38
CA THR A 131 -6.48 9.03 -8.65
C THR A 131 -5.45 7.90 -8.75
N GLY A 132 -4.17 8.18 -8.42
CA GLY A 132 -3.12 7.17 -8.46
C GLY A 132 -3.37 6.01 -7.51
N THR A 133 -3.93 6.27 -6.33
CA THR A 133 -4.27 5.21 -5.37
C THR A 133 -5.47 4.40 -5.84
N LEU A 134 -6.54 5.05 -6.31
CA LEU A 134 -7.73 4.37 -6.79
C LEU A 134 -7.43 3.50 -8.03
N ASP A 135 -6.64 4.00 -8.99
CA ASP A 135 -6.18 3.25 -10.15
C ASP A 135 -5.32 2.03 -9.74
N GLY A 136 -4.46 2.22 -8.71
CA GLY A 136 -3.65 1.14 -8.14
C GLY A 136 -4.52 0.04 -7.51
N ILE A 137 -5.50 0.42 -6.69
CA ILE A 137 -6.46 -0.52 -6.08
C ILE A 137 -7.23 -1.26 -7.18
N ALA A 138 -7.73 -0.56 -8.20
CA ALA A 138 -8.45 -1.19 -9.31
C ALA A 138 -7.59 -2.22 -10.06
N SER A 139 -6.31 -1.90 -10.28
CA SER A 139 -5.37 -2.83 -10.94
C SER A 139 -5.12 -4.07 -10.08
N ILE A 140 -4.95 -3.92 -8.76
CA ILE A 140 -4.78 -5.03 -7.83
C ILE A 140 -6.07 -5.86 -7.77
N THR A 141 -7.23 -5.23 -7.68
CA THR A 141 -8.55 -5.88 -7.70
C THR A 141 -8.70 -6.80 -8.93
N ALA A 142 -8.32 -6.31 -10.11
CA ALA A 142 -8.39 -7.11 -11.33
C ALA A 142 -7.48 -8.36 -11.27
N LEU A 143 -6.29 -8.23 -10.69
CA LEU A 143 -5.37 -9.36 -10.49
C LEU A 143 -5.92 -10.36 -9.46
N LEU A 144 -6.47 -9.86 -8.35
CA LEU A 144 -7.06 -10.70 -7.30
C LEU A 144 -8.29 -11.43 -7.83
N ALA A 145 -9.21 -10.75 -8.51
CA ALA A 145 -10.41 -11.36 -9.10
C ALA A 145 -10.08 -12.45 -10.11
N ALA A 146 -9.00 -12.30 -10.87
CA ALA A 146 -8.57 -13.31 -11.84
C ALA A 146 -8.02 -14.59 -11.19
N HIS A 147 -7.42 -14.50 -10.01
CA HIS A 147 -6.73 -15.62 -9.36
C HIS A 147 -7.38 -16.13 -8.08
N PHE A 148 -8.19 -15.29 -7.44
CA PHE A 148 -8.86 -15.53 -6.16
C PHE A 148 -10.32 -15.04 -6.26
N PRO A 149 -11.18 -15.77 -7.00
CA PRO A 149 -12.60 -15.40 -7.10
C PRO A 149 -13.25 -15.40 -5.71
N PRO A 150 -14.28 -14.56 -5.49
CA PRO A 150 -14.95 -14.46 -4.19
C PRO A 150 -15.60 -15.80 -3.82
N ALA A 151 -15.47 -16.20 -2.56
CA ALA A 151 -16.16 -17.37 -2.00
C ALA A 151 -17.46 -16.95 -1.32
N PRO A 152 -18.50 -17.82 -1.26
CA PRO A 152 -19.77 -17.49 -0.60
C PRO A 152 -19.64 -17.16 0.90
N ASP A 153 -18.61 -17.71 1.55
CA ASP A 153 -18.36 -17.57 2.99
C ASP A 153 -17.22 -16.60 3.29
N ASP A 154 -16.76 -15.84 2.29
CA ASP A 154 -15.66 -14.89 2.42
C ASP A 154 -15.98 -13.80 3.46
N ARG A 155 -15.06 -13.60 4.39
CA ARG A 155 -15.21 -12.63 5.47
C ARG A 155 -14.08 -11.61 5.36
N ASN A 156 -14.43 -10.36 5.54
CA ASN A 156 -13.42 -9.31 5.69
C ASN A 156 -12.58 -9.57 6.96
N GLU A 157 -11.30 -9.88 6.78
CA GLU A 157 -10.35 -10.22 7.84
C GLU A 157 -9.45 -9.04 8.22
N LEU A 158 -9.28 -8.05 7.32
CA LEU A 158 -8.46 -6.88 7.54
C LEU A 158 -9.29 -5.58 7.52
N PRO A 159 -8.87 -4.55 8.25
CA PRO A 159 -9.59 -3.27 8.20
C PRO A 159 -9.39 -2.56 6.85
N ASP A 160 -10.48 -2.14 6.20
CA ASP A 160 -10.46 -1.37 4.94
C ASP A 160 -9.94 0.06 5.13
N SER A 161 -10.01 0.58 6.36
CA SER A 161 -9.59 1.94 6.66
C SER A 161 -8.08 2.12 6.48
N PRO A 162 -7.62 3.13 5.70
CA PRO A 162 -6.21 3.44 5.56
C PRO A 162 -5.52 3.69 6.90
N ALA A 163 -4.30 3.16 7.07
CA ALA A 163 -3.46 3.46 8.21
C ALA A 163 -2.49 4.61 7.89
N LEU A 164 -2.37 5.56 8.81
CA LEU A 164 -1.43 6.69 8.71
C LEU A 164 -0.36 6.56 9.80
N LEU A 165 0.93 6.66 9.43
CA LEU A 165 2.11 6.54 10.28
C LEU A 165 3.01 7.80 10.20
#